data_157aa6f2ce906dff92127d6a39f7ca37
#
_entry.id   157aa6f2ce906dff92127d6a39f7ca37
#
_cell.length_a   1.000
_cell.length_b   1.000
_cell.length_c   1.000
_cell.angle_alpha   90.00
_cell.angle_beta   90.00
_cell.angle_gamma   90.00
#
_symmetry.space_group_name_H-M   'P 1'
#
loop_
_entity.id
_entity.type
_entity.pdbx_description
1 polymer ?
#
loop_
_entity_poly.entity_id
_entity_poly.type
_entity_poly.pdbx_seq_one_letter_code
_entity_poly.pdbx_strand_id
1 'polypeptide(L)'
;MKKMIFTAVLAGAALFAACSGKSTSGVRMGSLSTFDSLSYAFGANIAGSVNYQMGDIPFDMKAVAKGVEEAALGKSSLDHDQAIELLQDYFMNKRGERARAVAEKRAAADSVRMAEGDSTRVEYPRADEAMFESEKEREEISYAFGNDIGFNVAQMGMPIQVVWINKAMEEASEGKARMNDMEAQQYLQYYFMVKVPAENKAASEKWLAEVEKRSGVQKTESGLLYKVVEAGDMEAKAKDP
;
A
#
# COMPACT_ATOMS: atom_id res chain seq x y z
N MET A 1 -0.42 -15.79 -18.52
CA MET A 1 0.84 -15.29 -17.95
C MET A 1 0.95 -13.76 -18.05
N LYS A 2 -0.13 -12.99 -17.78
CA LYS A 2 -0.15 -11.52 -17.94
C LYS A 2 -0.51 -10.74 -16.65
N LYS A 3 -0.63 -11.41 -15.49
CA LYS A 3 -1.07 -10.78 -14.23
C LYS A 3 0.05 -10.40 -13.23
N MET A 4 1.32 -10.41 -13.63
CA MET A 4 2.44 -10.36 -12.66
C MET A 4 3.23 -9.05 -12.57
N ILE A 5 2.86 -7.98 -13.25
CA ILE A 5 3.76 -6.81 -13.38
C ILE A 5 3.38 -5.64 -12.44
N PHE A 6 2.11 -5.47 -12.08
CA PHE A 6 1.70 -4.38 -11.18
C PHE A 6 1.87 -4.67 -9.68
N THR A 7 2.03 -5.92 -9.30
CA THR A 7 2.29 -6.32 -7.90
C THR A 7 3.65 -5.85 -7.38
N ALA A 8 4.54 -5.35 -8.22
CA ALA A 8 5.91 -4.99 -7.81
C ALA A 8 5.99 -3.66 -7.03
N VAL A 9 5.07 -2.73 -7.20
CA VAL A 9 5.08 -1.45 -6.44
C VAL A 9 4.63 -1.67 -5.00
N LEU A 10 3.75 -2.66 -4.78
CA LEU A 10 3.27 -3.07 -3.45
C LEU A 10 3.96 -4.32 -2.90
N ALA A 11 4.86 -4.97 -3.67
CA ALA A 11 5.55 -6.18 -3.23
C ALA A 11 6.41 -5.98 -1.94
N GLY A 12 6.75 -4.75 -1.60
CA GLY A 12 7.31 -4.43 -0.28
C GLY A 12 6.30 -4.55 0.87
N ALA A 13 5.00 -4.40 0.60
CA ALA A 13 3.93 -4.52 1.58
C ALA A 13 3.25 -5.91 1.57
N ALA A 14 3.32 -6.65 0.47
CA ALA A 14 2.62 -7.93 0.29
C ALA A 14 3.21 -9.11 1.08
N LEU A 15 4.37 -8.97 1.72
CA LEU A 15 4.95 -10.01 2.58
C LEU A 15 4.24 -10.18 3.94
N PHE A 16 3.21 -9.37 4.23
CA PHE A 16 2.56 -9.30 5.54
C PHE A 16 1.15 -9.91 5.62
N ALA A 17 0.63 -10.51 4.56
CA ALA A 17 -0.73 -11.05 4.51
C ALA A 17 -0.98 -12.34 5.33
N ALA A 18 -0.07 -12.76 6.21
CA ALA A 18 -0.12 -14.06 6.88
C ALA A 18 -0.58 -14.04 8.35
N CYS A 19 -1.11 -12.92 8.87
CA CYS A 19 -1.64 -12.89 10.24
C CYS A 19 -3.09 -12.44 10.27
N SER A 20 -4.03 -13.31 9.86
CA SER A 20 -5.47 -13.09 10.02
C SER A 20 -5.94 -13.39 11.45
N GLY A 21 -5.54 -12.55 12.40
CA GLY A 21 -6.33 -12.35 13.61
C GLY A 21 -7.48 -11.42 13.26
N LYS A 22 -8.73 -11.76 13.61
CA LYS A 22 -9.90 -10.89 13.43
C LYS A 22 -9.67 -9.53 14.11
N SER A 23 -9.05 -8.59 13.40
CA SER A 23 -9.08 -7.18 13.76
C SER A 23 -10.44 -6.63 13.32
N THR A 24 -11.25 -6.19 14.25
CA THR A 24 -12.56 -5.57 14.01
C THR A 24 -12.45 -4.10 13.57
N SER A 25 -11.25 -3.63 13.28
CA SER A 25 -10.97 -2.24 12.91
C SER A 25 -10.50 -2.19 11.45
N GLY A 26 -11.46 -1.98 10.55
CA GLY A 26 -11.19 -1.79 9.12
C GLY A 26 -10.69 -0.40 8.76
N VAL A 27 -10.46 -0.19 7.47
CA VAL A 27 -10.10 1.12 6.91
C VAL A 27 -11.22 2.14 7.16
N ARG A 28 -10.83 3.34 7.57
CA ARG A 28 -11.73 4.47 7.82
C ARG A 28 -11.10 5.77 7.35
N MET A 29 -11.91 6.80 7.13
CA MET A 29 -11.40 8.12 6.76
C MET A 29 -10.42 8.63 7.81
N GLY A 30 -10.79 8.58 9.08
CA GLY A 30 -9.98 9.08 10.18
C GLY A 30 -10.07 10.59 10.36
N SER A 31 -9.16 11.15 11.15
CA SER A 31 -9.11 12.56 11.50
C SER A 31 -7.64 12.99 11.65
N LEU A 32 -7.35 14.24 11.32
CA LEU A 32 -6.02 14.84 11.50
C LEU A 32 -5.74 15.29 12.95
N SER A 33 -6.72 15.16 13.88
CA SER A 33 -6.59 15.61 15.26
C SER A 33 -5.59 14.77 16.08
N THR A 34 -5.42 13.50 15.73
CA THR A 34 -4.49 12.60 16.41
C THR A 34 -3.63 11.91 15.36
N PHE A 35 -2.31 12.10 15.44
CA PHE A 35 -1.35 11.51 14.53
C PHE A 35 -1.38 9.98 14.57
N ASP A 36 -1.61 9.35 13.45
CA ASP A 36 -1.58 7.90 13.27
C ASP A 36 -0.29 7.48 12.56
N SER A 37 0.67 7.02 13.34
CA SER A 37 1.99 6.65 12.84
C SER A 37 1.96 5.50 11.84
N LEU A 38 1.03 4.54 12.00
CA LEU A 38 0.93 3.40 11.08
C LEU A 38 0.46 3.85 9.72
N SER A 39 -0.65 4.56 9.68
CA SER A 39 -1.22 5.05 8.43
C SER A 39 -0.31 6.06 7.73
N TYR A 40 0.36 6.93 8.51
CA TYR A 40 1.35 7.87 7.98
C TYR A 40 2.56 7.15 7.38
N ALA A 41 3.10 6.14 8.06
CA ALA A 41 4.24 5.36 7.57
C ALA A 41 3.89 4.61 6.27
N PHE A 42 2.67 4.10 6.12
CA PHE A 42 2.20 3.54 4.85
C PHE A 42 2.24 4.57 3.73
N GLY A 43 1.66 5.74 3.95
CA GLY A 43 1.65 6.81 2.95
C GLY A 43 3.06 7.30 2.58
N ALA A 44 3.94 7.45 3.56
CA ALA A 44 5.33 7.86 3.34
C ALA A 44 6.12 6.80 2.56
N ASN A 45 5.94 5.51 2.86
CA ASN A 45 6.58 4.40 2.14
C ASN A 45 6.06 4.29 0.70
N ILE A 46 4.75 4.47 0.48
CA ILE A 46 4.18 4.53 -0.87
C ILE A 46 4.80 5.70 -1.65
N ALA A 47 4.84 6.90 -1.06
CA ALA A 47 5.41 8.08 -1.70
C ALA A 47 6.89 7.90 -2.05
N GLY A 48 7.68 7.29 -1.16
CA GLY A 48 9.08 6.95 -1.42
C GLY A 48 9.24 6.00 -2.59
N SER A 49 8.44 4.94 -2.64
CA SER A 49 8.42 3.96 -3.74
C SER A 49 8.02 4.60 -5.07
N VAL A 50 7.00 5.46 -5.07
CA VAL A 50 6.56 6.22 -6.25
C VAL A 50 7.68 7.13 -6.75
N ASN A 51 8.28 7.92 -5.86
CA ASN A 51 9.37 8.80 -6.23
C ASN A 51 10.58 8.04 -6.80
N TYR A 52 10.93 6.90 -6.21
CA TYR A 52 12.04 6.08 -6.70
C TYR A 52 11.77 5.48 -8.08
N GLN A 53 10.60 4.86 -8.30
CA GLN A 53 10.28 4.09 -9.51
C GLN A 53 9.65 4.92 -10.62
N MET A 54 8.91 5.96 -10.27
CA MET A 54 8.05 6.74 -11.17
C MET A 54 8.23 8.26 -11.01
N GLY A 55 9.37 8.70 -10.49
CA GLY A 55 9.61 10.15 -10.29
C GLY A 55 9.76 10.96 -11.58
N ASP A 56 9.72 10.31 -12.75
CA ASP A 56 9.61 10.93 -14.08
C ASP A 56 8.17 11.33 -14.42
N ILE A 57 7.17 10.80 -13.71
CA ILE A 57 5.75 11.03 -13.97
C ILE A 57 5.24 12.11 -13.02
N PRO A 58 4.74 13.27 -13.52
CA PRO A 58 4.17 14.32 -12.70
C PRO A 58 2.71 14.03 -12.34
N PHE A 59 2.47 13.05 -11.46
CA PHE A 59 1.13 12.72 -11.00
C PHE A 59 0.40 13.93 -10.39
N ASP A 60 -0.91 14.00 -10.62
CA ASP A 60 -1.78 14.88 -9.85
C ASP A 60 -2.06 14.24 -8.47
N MET A 61 -1.36 14.72 -7.45
CA MET A 61 -1.47 14.19 -6.09
C MET A 61 -2.86 14.36 -5.46
N LYS A 62 -3.67 15.32 -5.94
CA LYS A 62 -5.06 15.47 -5.48
C LYS A 62 -5.93 14.35 -6.05
N ALA A 63 -5.75 14.04 -7.33
CA ALA A 63 -6.44 12.93 -7.97
C ALA A 63 -6.01 11.58 -7.37
N VAL A 64 -4.71 11.39 -7.09
CA VAL A 64 -4.20 10.22 -6.37
C VAL A 64 -4.88 10.08 -5.01
N ALA A 65 -4.85 11.13 -4.18
CA ALA A 65 -5.45 11.10 -2.84
C ALA A 65 -6.95 10.79 -2.88
N LYS A 66 -7.67 11.36 -3.84
CA LYS A 66 -9.09 11.07 -4.07
C LYS A 66 -9.31 9.60 -4.43
N GLY A 67 -8.52 9.04 -5.35
CA GLY A 67 -8.57 7.64 -5.72
C GLY A 67 -8.33 6.71 -4.53
N VAL A 68 -7.30 6.99 -3.71
CA VAL A 68 -7.01 6.25 -2.48
C VAL A 68 -8.21 6.26 -1.52
N GLU A 69 -8.77 7.45 -1.27
CA GLU A 69 -9.88 7.60 -0.34
C GLU A 69 -11.13 6.85 -0.81
N GLU A 70 -11.55 7.10 -2.05
CA GLU A 70 -12.79 6.55 -2.59
C GLU A 70 -12.71 5.02 -2.72
N ALA A 71 -11.58 4.47 -3.18
CA ALA A 71 -11.42 3.03 -3.31
C ALA A 71 -11.29 2.34 -1.94
N ALA A 72 -10.50 2.90 -1.02
CA ALA A 72 -10.36 2.32 0.32
C ALA A 72 -11.67 2.27 1.10
N LEU A 73 -12.59 3.21 0.82
CA LEU A 73 -13.92 3.27 1.45
C LEU A 73 -15.02 2.59 0.63
N GLY A 74 -14.69 1.95 -0.49
CA GLY A 74 -15.65 1.28 -1.36
C GLY A 74 -16.63 2.25 -2.05
N LYS A 75 -16.19 3.48 -2.35
CA LYS A 75 -16.99 4.57 -2.95
C LYS A 75 -16.47 5.01 -4.32
N SER A 76 -15.49 4.31 -4.86
CA SER A 76 -14.87 4.70 -6.12
C SER A 76 -15.85 4.69 -7.28
N SER A 77 -15.73 5.69 -8.15
CA SER A 77 -16.46 5.77 -9.42
C SER A 77 -15.88 4.88 -10.52
N LEU A 78 -14.65 4.40 -10.31
CA LEU A 78 -13.92 3.49 -11.19
C LEU A 78 -13.73 2.18 -10.43
N ASP A 79 -14.15 1.04 -11.02
CA ASP A 79 -13.84 -0.24 -10.40
C ASP A 79 -12.35 -0.58 -10.52
N HIS A 80 -11.88 -1.51 -9.70
CA HIS A 80 -10.45 -1.83 -9.63
C HIS A 80 -9.92 -2.45 -10.93
N ASP A 81 -10.70 -3.28 -11.62
CA ASP A 81 -10.25 -3.90 -12.88
C ASP A 81 -10.09 -2.83 -13.97
N GLN A 82 -11.01 -1.86 -14.06
CA GLN A 82 -10.91 -0.71 -14.96
C GLN A 82 -9.69 0.16 -14.63
N ALA A 83 -9.43 0.41 -13.35
CA ALA A 83 -8.24 1.15 -12.93
C ALA A 83 -6.94 0.44 -13.38
N ILE A 84 -6.87 -0.86 -13.18
CA ILE A 84 -5.72 -1.68 -13.60
C ILE A 84 -5.57 -1.67 -15.13
N GLU A 85 -6.65 -1.73 -15.90
CA GLU A 85 -6.60 -1.65 -17.37
C GLU A 85 -6.02 -0.30 -17.84
N LEU A 86 -6.49 0.82 -17.29
CA LEU A 86 -5.96 2.14 -17.58
C LEU A 86 -4.46 2.26 -17.25
N LEU A 87 -4.05 1.77 -16.08
CA LEU A 87 -2.66 1.79 -15.66
C LEU A 87 -1.79 0.90 -16.55
N GLN A 88 -2.27 -0.29 -16.93
CA GLN A 88 -1.54 -1.17 -17.84
C GLN A 88 -1.35 -0.53 -19.21
N ASP A 89 -2.40 0.08 -19.79
CA ASP A 89 -2.27 0.77 -21.05
C ASP A 89 -1.23 1.91 -20.98
N TYR A 90 -1.31 2.72 -19.94
CA TYR A 90 -0.36 3.80 -19.74
C TYR A 90 1.09 3.30 -19.59
N PHE A 91 1.33 2.40 -18.64
CA PHE A 91 2.70 1.97 -18.30
C PHE A 91 3.34 1.08 -19.35
N MET A 92 2.57 0.24 -20.04
CA MET A 92 3.12 -0.71 -21.02
C MET A 92 3.18 -0.14 -22.44
N ASN A 93 2.24 0.74 -22.81
CA ASN A 93 2.13 1.21 -24.17
C ASN A 93 2.59 2.67 -24.36
N LYS A 94 2.27 3.56 -23.40
CA LYS A 94 2.45 5.01 -23.59
C LYS A 94 3.72 5.56 -22.93
N ARG A 95 3.98 5.19 -21.66
CA ARG A 95 5.09 5.76 -20.88
C ARG A 95 6.44 5.67 -21.57
N GLY A 96 6.77 4.49 -22.11
CA GLY A 96 8.08 4.26 -22.73
C GLY A 96 8.32 5.12 -23.97
N GLU A 97 7.29 5.33 -24.78
CA GLU A 97 7.36 6.20 -25.96
C GLU A 97 7.50 7.67 -25.56
N ARG A 98 6.71 8.12 -24.60
CA ARG A 98 6.76 9.49 -24.08
C ARG A 98 8.09 9.82 -23.42
N ALA A 99 8.63 8.92 -22.63
CA ALA A 99 9.94 9.10 -22.02
C ALA A 99 11.06 9.27 -23.09
N ARG A 100 10.98 8.53 -24.20
CA ARG A 100 11.92 8.71 -25.34
C ARG A 100 11.74 10.09 -25.97
N ALA A 101 10.51 10.50 -26.23
CA ALA A 101 10.22 11.82 -26.82
C ALA A 101 10.74 12.96 -25.93
N VAL A 102 10.57 12.86 -24.59
CA VAL A 102 11.14 13.82 -23.62
C VAL A 102 12.66 13.81 -23.72
N ALA A 103 13.31 12.66 -23.75
CA ALA A 103 14.76 12.57 -23.83
C ALA A 103 15.31 13.16 -25.13
N GLU A 104 14.67 12.88 -26.28
CA GLU A 104 15.02 13.42 -27.59
C GLU A 104 14.87 14.95 -27.62
N LYS A 105 13.78 15.48 -27.06
CA LYS A 105 13.56 16.95 -26.97
C LYS A 105 14.64 17.62 -26.13
N ARG A 106 15.03 17.03 -25.00
CA ARG A 106 16.10 17.55 -24.13
C ARG A 106 17.46 17.50 -24.82
N ALA A 107 17.79 16.40 -25.50
CA ALA A 107 19.02 16.25 -26.26
C ALA A 107 19.11 17.25 -27.43
N ALA A 108 18.00 17.49 -28.14
CA ALA A 108 17.94 18.51 -29.19
C ALA A 108 18.18 19.92 -28.64
N ALA A 109 17.55 20.25 -27.50
CA ALA A 109 17.77 21.54 -26.85
C ALA A 109 19.23 21.75 -26.40
N ASP A 110 19.86 20.71 -25.85
CA ASP A 110 21.28 20.73 -25.47
C ASP A 110 22.19 20.89 -26.69
N SER A 111 21.87 20.23 -27.79
CA SER A 111 22.63 20.35 -29.05
C SER A 111 22.58 21.78 -29.62
N VAL A 112 21.43 22.43 -29.58
CA VAL A 112 21.28 23.85 -30.01
C VAL A 112 22.11 24.74 -29.12
N ARG A 113 22.03 24.63 -27.81
CA ARG A 113 22.83 25.45 -26.88
C ARG A 113 24.33 25.30 -27.11
N MET A 114 24.79 24.04 -27.29
CA MET A 114 26.21 23.78 -27.57
C MET A 114 26.64 24.44 -28.89
N ALA A 115 25.81 24.42 -29.91
CA ALA A 115 26.09 25.09 -31.20
C ALA A 115 26.17 26.62 -31.08
N GLU A 116 25.44 27.20 -30.12
CA GLU A 116 25.47 28.61 -29.77
C GLU A 116 26.65 29.01 -28.85
N GLY A 117 27.51 28.05 -28.48
CA GLY A 117 28.67 28.25 -27.63
C GLY A 117 28.41 28.19 -26.13
N ASP A 118 27.19 27.85 -25.71
CA ASP A 118 26.85 27.62 -24.30
C ASP A 118 27.15 26.16 -23.88
N SER A 119 28.26 25.95 -23.20
CA SER A 119 28.68 24.66 -22.67
C SER A 119 28.20 24.42 -21.23
N THR A 120 27.32 25.25 -20.67
CA THR A 120 26.80 25.04 -19.31
C THR A 120 25.94 23.79 -19.26
N ARG A 121 26.12 23.00 -18.21
CA ARG A 121 25.25 21.83 -17.97
C ARG A 121 23.88 22.29 -17.46
N VAL A 122 22.81 21.92 -18.17
CA VAL A 122 21.46 22.11 -17.69
C VAL A 122 21.02 20.87 -16.93
N GLU A 123 20.50 21.06 -15.73
CA GLU A 123 19.84 20.02 -14.98
C GLU A 123 18.33 20.08 -15.26
N TYR A 124 17.84 19.09 -15.98
CA TYR A 124 16.39 18.95 -16.23
C TYR A 124 15.71 18.33 -15.02
N PRO A 125 14.50 18.82 -14.65
CA PRO A 125 13.71 18.14 -13.64
C PRO A 125 13.44 16.69 -14.07
N ARG A 126 13.37 15.77 -13.10
CA ARG A 126 13.11 14.36 -13.40
C ARG A 126 11.72 14.18 -13.99
N ALA A 127 10.70 14.79 -13.40
CA ALA A 127 9.34 14.80 -13.92
C ALA A 127 9.20 15.75 -15.12
N ASP A 128 8.35 15.38 -16.07
CA ASP A 128 8.06 16.20 -17.27
C ASP A 128 6.57 16.08 -17.62
N GLU A 129 5.93 17.22 -17.84
CA GLU A 129 4.50 17.29 -18.20
C GLU A 129 4.18 16.49 -19.50
N ALA A 130 5.13 16.39 -20.42
CA ALA A 130 4.97 15.61 -21.65
C ALA A 130 4.87 14.09 -21.43
N MET A 131 4.97 13.62 -20.19
CA MET A 131 4.63 12.25 -19.83
C MET A 131 3.13 11.96 -19.95
N PHE A 132 2.28 13.00 -20.03
CA PHE A 132 0.86 12.89 -20.30
C PHE A 132 0.50 13.64 -21.59
N GLU A 133 -0.50 13.16 -22.30
CA GLU A 133 -1.01 13.81 -23.51
C GLU A 133 -1.83 15.06 -23.20
N SER A 134 -2.52 15.04 -22.04
CA SER A 134 -3.38 16.10 -21.58
C SER A 134 -3.49 16.11 -20.07
N GLU A 135 -3.95 17.23 -19.51
CA GLU A 135 -4.30 17.37 -18.09
C GLU A 135 -5.39 16.36 -17.68
N LYS A 136 -6.34 16.09 -18.58
CA LYS A 136 -7.39 15.09 -18.36
C LYS A 136 -6.80 13.68 -18.20
N GLU A 137 -5.90 13.26 -19.07
CA GLU A 137 -5.22 11.98 -18.95
C GLU A 137 -4.40 11.92 -17.66
N ARG A 138 -3.72 13.01 -17.30
CA ARG A 138 -2.97 13.10 -16.04
C ARG A 138 -3.87 12.84 -14.83
N GLU A 139 -5.03 13.50 -14.79
CA GLU A 139 -6.01 13.31 -13.71
C GLU A 139 -6.56 11.87 -13.68
N GLU A 140 -6.94 11.32 -14.85
CA GLU A 140 -7.48 9.96 -14.96
C GLU A 140 -6.49 8.89 -14.52
N ILE A 141 -5.24 8.95 -14.98
CA ILE A 141 -4.19 8.01 -14.61
C ILE A 141 -3.79 8.17 -13.13
N SER A 142 -3.73 9.41 -12.63
CA SER A 142 -3.45 9.66 -11.22
C SER A 142 -4.56 9.12 -10.31
N TYR A 143 -5.82 9.31 -10.71
CA TYR A 143 -6.96 8.75 -9.98
C TYR A 143 -6.96 7.21 -10.00
N ALA A 144 -6.71 6.60 -11.17
CA ALA A 144 -6.61 5.15 -11.29
C ALA A 144 -5.46 4.58 -10.44
N PHE A 145 -4.34 5.29 -10.38
CA PHE A 145 -3.21 4.92 -9.51
C PHE A 145 -3.58 4.98 -8.02
N GLY A 146 -4.28 6.03 -7.61
CA GLY A 146 -4.81 6.14 -6.27
C GLY A 146 -5.85 5.05 -5.95
N ASN A 147 -6.70 4.71 -6.93
CA ASN A 147 -7.69 3.63 -6.80
C ASN A 147 -7.02 2.29 -6.50
N ASP A 148 -5.96 1.92 -7.23
CA ASP A 148 -5.22 0.68 -6.98
C ASP A 148 -4.60 0.66 -5.57
N ILE A 149 -4.00 1.77 -5.12
CA ILE A 149 -3.48 1.89 -3.75
C ILE A 149 -4.61 1.70 -2.73
N GLY A 150 -5.72 2.42 -2.88
CA GLY A 150 -6.84 2.40 -1.94
C GLY A 150 -7.51 1.02 -1.86
N PHE A 151 -7.69 0.36 -3.01
CA PHE A 151 -8.19 -1.02 -3.06
C PHE A 151 -7.29 -1.97 -2.27
N ASN A 152 -5.98 -1.93 -2.50
CA ASN A 152 -5.04 -2.79 -1.79
C ASN A 152 -4.99 -2.50 -0.29
N VAL A 153 -5.06 -1.23 0.11
CA VAL A 153 -5.16 -0.82 1.53
C VAL A 153 -6.42 -1.42 2.18
N ALA A 154 -7.57 -1.40 1.49
CA ALA A 154 -8.80 -2.00 1.99
C ALA A 154 -8.68 -3.51 2.23
N GLN A 155 -7.95 -4.22 1.37
CA GLN A 155 -7.75 -5.67 1.49
C GLN A 155 -6.83 -6.08 2.65
N MET A 156 -6.03 -5.16 3.18
CA MET A 156 -5.10 -5.47 4.28
C MET A 156 -5.80 -5.83 5.60
N GLY A 157 -7.06 -5.45 5.79
CA GLY A 157 -7.83 -5.71 7.02
C GLY A 157 -7.26 -5.04 8.27
N MET A 158 -6.46 -3.98 8.11
CA MET A 158 -5.77 -3.28 9.18
C MET A 158 -6.50 -1.99 9.58
N PRO A 159 -6.26 -1.47 10.81
CA PRO A 159 -6.86 -0.23 11.29
C PRO A 159 -6.17 0.99 10.64
N ILE A 160 -6.41 1.21 9.37
CA ILE A 160 -5.80 2.30 8.60
C ILE A 160 -6.74 3.52 8.55
N GLN A 161 -6.17 4.69 8.75
CA GLN A 161 -6.83 5.98 8.58
C GLN A 161 -6.36 6.62 7.27
N VAL A 162 -7.23 6.64 6.25
CA VAL A 162 -6.89 7.11 4.90
C VAL A 162 -6.39 8.54 4.89
N VAL A 163 -6.93 9.40 5.77
CA VAL A 163 -6.51 10.80 5.89
C VAL A 163 -5.01 10.94 6.17
N TRP A 164 -4.41 10.00 6.90
CA TRP A 164 -2.98 10.02 7.21
C TRP A 164 -2.11 9.44 6.09
N ILE A 165 -2.63 8.48 5.30
CA ILE A 165 -1.96 8.04 4.07
C ILE A 165 -1.86 9.22 3.11
N ASN A 166 -3.00 9.86 2.80
CA ASN A 166 -3.05 10.99 1.88
C ASN A 166 -2.17 12.14 2.36
N LYS A 167 -2.20 12.44 3.67
CA LYS A 167 -1.37 13.50 4.25
C LYS A 167 0.13 13.22 4.13
N ALA A 168 0.55 11.96 4.32
CA ALA A 168 1.95 11.58 4.15
C ALA A 168 2.40 11.70 2.69
N MET A 169 1.57 11.28 1.74
CA MET A 169 1.87 11.40 0.31
C MET A 169 1.96 12.86 -0.13
N GLU A 170 1.03 13.72 0.35
CA GLU A 170 1.07 15.16 0.10
C GLU A 170 2.35 15.78 0.65
N GLU A 171 2.64 15.57 1.94
CA GLU A 171 3.83 16.12 2.60
C GLU A 171 5.14 15.62 1.95
N ALA A 172 5.17 14.36 1.49
CA ALA A 172 6.31 13.83 0.75
C ALA A 172 6.52 14.51 -0.60
N SER A 173 5.43 14.77 -1.36
CA SER A 173 5.51 15.48 -2.64
C SER A 173 6.00 16.92 -2.50
N GLU A 174 5.77 17.55 -1.35
CA GLU A 174 6.23 18.89 -1.01
C GLU A 174 7.62 18.92 -0.35
N GLY A 175 8.25 17.78 -0.14
CA GLY A 175 9.52 17.68 0.60
C GLY A 175 9.41 17.98 2.09
N LYS A 176 8.22 17.81 2.68
CA LYS A 176 7.90 18.12 4.08
C LYS A 176 7.52 16.88 4.90
N ALA A 177 7.82 15.69 4.39
CA ALA A 177 7.45 14.44 5.05
C ALA A 177 8.01 14.37 6.48
N ARG A 178 7.17 13.95 7.44
CA ARG A 178 7.53 13.74 8.85
C ARG A 178 8.32 12.45 9.08
N MET A 179 8.22 11.50 8.16
CA MET A 179 9.03 10.30 8.07
C MET A 179 9.58 10.23 6.66
N ASN A 180 10.88 10.07 6.51
CA ASN A 180 11.45 9.71 5.21
C ASN A 180 11.17 8.23 4.90
N ASP A 181 11.47 7.79 3.69
CA ASP A 181 11.21 6.42 3.22
C ASP A 181 11.85 5.36 4.13
N MET A 182 13.08 5.56 4.57
CA MET A 182 13.80 4.63 5.45
C MET A 182 13.15 4.56 6.84
N GLU A 183 12.78 5.69 7.42
CA GLU A 183 12.10 5.75 8.73
C GLU A 183 10.73 5.09 8.65
N ALA A 184 9.97 5.33 7.59
CA ALA A 184 8.68 4.69 7.36
C ALA A 184 8.84 3.17 7.22
N GLN A 185 9.81 2.69 6.44
CA GLN A 185 10.09 1.27 6.27
C GLN A 185 10.50 0.60 7.60
N GLN A 186 11.40 1.23 8.38
CA GLN A 186 11.81 0.73 9.69
C GLN A 186 10.64 0.66 10.66
N TYR A 187 9.78 1.69 10.67
CA TYR A 187 8.59 1.70 11.52
C TYR A 187 7.63 0.57 11.15
N LEU A 188 7.34 0.37 9.85
CA LEU A 188 6.48 -0.72 9.38
C LEU A 188 7.07 -2.09 9.73
N GLN A 189 8.38 -2.27 9.55
CA GLN A 189 9.06 -3.50 9.94
C GLN A 189 8.92 -3.77 11.45
N TYR A 190 9.20 -2.77 12.29
CA TYR A 190 9.00 -2.90 13.74
C TYR A 190 7.56 -3.22 14.09
N TYR A 191 6.60 -2.53 13.49
CA TYR A 191 5.18 -2.74 13.74
C TYR A 191 4.76 -4.19 13.48
N PHE A 192 5.12 -4.73 12.31
CA PHE A 192 4.70 -6.09 11.92
C PHE A 192 5.54 -7.21 12.52
N MET A 193 6.83 -6.99 12.72
CA MET A 193 7.74 -8.06 13.17
C MET A 193 7.86 -8.13 14.70
N VAL A 194 7.57 -7.04 15.41
CA VAL A 194 7.77 -6.94 16.85
C VAL A 194 6.47 -6.62 17.58
N LYS A 195 5.85 -5.48 17.26
CA LYS A 195 4.69 -4.97 18.01
C LYS A 195 3.48 -5.88 17.88
N VAL A 196 3.01 -6.15 16.68
CA VAL A 196 1.82 -6.99 16.43
C VAL A 196 1.98 -8.40 16.98
N PRO A 197 3.10 -9.12 16.76
CA PRO A 197 3.30 -10.44 17.38
C PRO A 197 3.28 -10.40 18.91
N ALA A 198 3.88 -9.38 19.52
CA ALA A 198 3.87 -9.24 20.99
C ALA A 198 2.46 -8.99 21.54
N GLU A 199 1.68 -8.11 20.88
CA GLU A 199 0.29 -7.82 21.24
C GLU A 199 -0.60 -9.07 21.06
N ASN A 200 -0.45 -9.79 19.96
CA ASN A 200 -1.20 -11.02 19.68
C ASN A 200 -0.86 -12.12 20.70
N LYS A 201 0.41 -12.26 21.07
CA LYS A 201 0.85 -13.21 22.10
C LYS A 201 0.20 -12.88 23.43
N ALA A 202 0.28 -11.63 23.90
CA ALA A 202 -0.32 -11.18 25.14
C ALA A 202 -1.85 -11.35 25.16
N ALA A 203 -2.52 -11.03 24.05
CA ALA A 203 -3.96 -11.23 23.89
C ALA A 203 -4.33 -12.73 23.93
N SER A 204 -3.55 -13.59 23.29
CA SER A 204 -3.74 -15.03 23.29
C SER A 204 -3.54 -15.65 24.68
N GLU A 205 -2.50 -15.25 25.37
CA GLU A 205 -2.22 -15.71 26.74
C GLU A 205 -3.36 -15.32 27.70
N LYS A 206 -3.85 -14.07 27.61
CA LYS A 206 -4.99 -13.61 28.39
C LYS A 206 -6.26 -14.41 28.06
N TRP A 207 -6.55 -14.63 26.78
CA TRP A 207 -7.72 -15.40 26.35
C TRP A 207 -7.64 -16.86 26.81
N LEU A 208 -6.47 -17.51 26.69
CA LEU A 208 -6.26 -18.88 27.17
C LEU A 208 -6.48 -18.98 28.68
N ALA A 209 -5.96 -18.02 29.47
CA ALA A 209 -6.17 -17.99 30.91
C ALA A 209 -7.64 -17.79 31.31
N GLU A 210 -8.43 -17.10 30.49
CA GLU A 210 -9.88 -16.95 30.68
C GLU A 210 -10.63 -18.25 30.27
N VAL A 211 -10.22 -18.90 29.19
CA VAL A 211 -10.82 -20.16 28.72
C VAL A 211 -10.56 -21.29 29.70
N GLU A 212 -9.36 -21.37 30.28
CA GLU A 212 -8.99 -22.40 31.28
C GLU A 212 -9.90 -22.38 32.51
N LYS A 213 -10.44 -21.20 32.87
CA LYS A 213 -11.37 -21.02 34.00
C LYS A 213 -12.82 -21.42 33.67
N ARG A 214 -13.16 -21.69 32.41
CA ARG A 214 -14.54 -22.00 32.02
C ARG A 214 -14.92 -23.39 32.45
N SER A 215 -16.18 -23.58 32.93
CA SER A 215 -16.72 -24.86 33.35
C SER A 215 -16.64 -25.91 32.24
N GLY A 216 -16.10 -27.09 32.59
CA GLY A 216 -15.96 -28.24 31.70
C GLY A 216 -14.75 -28.18 30.75
N VAL A 217 -13.92 -27.15 30.85
CA VAL A 217 -12.64 -27.09 30.12
C VAL A 217 -11.59 -27.90 30.87
N GLN A 218 -10.84 -28.75 30.14
CA GLN A 218 -9.75 -29.55 30.63
C GLN A 218 -8.46 -29.16 29.89
N LYS A 219 -7.31 -29.41 30.54
CA LYS A 219 -6.00 -29.13 29.97
C LYS A 219 -5.17 -30.38 29.91
N THR A 220 -4.58 -30.66 28.76
CA THR A 220 -3.62 -31.77 28.56
C THR A 220 -2.24 -31.38 29.09
N GLU A 221 -1.36 -32.39 29.25
CA GLU A 221 0.06 -32.13 29.57
C GLU A 221 0.78 -31.26 28.53
N SER A 222 0.38 -31.32 27.25
CA SER A 222 0.90 -30.48 26.18
C SER A 222 0.35 -29.06 26.22
N GLY A 223 -0.58 -28.73 27.15
CA GLY A 223 -1.17 -27.38 27.27
C GLY A 223 -2.40 -27.13 26.40
N LEU A 224 -2.89 -28.12 25.65
CA LEU A 224 -4.12 -28.01 24.87
C LEU A 224 -5.33 -27.91 25.81
N LEU A 225 -6.14 -26.88 25.62
CA LEU A 225 -7.43 -26.73 26.31
C LEU A 225 -8.54 -27.31 25.43
N TYR A 226 -9.35 -28.17 26.01
CA TYR A 226 -10.48 -28.78 25.31
C TYR A 226 -11.71 -28.86 26.21
N LYS A 227 -12.88 -28.95 25.61
CA LYS A 227 -14.15 -29.19 26.29
C LYS A 227 -14.92 -30.26 25.50
N VAL A 228 -15.33 -31.32 26.19
CA VAL A 228 -16.24 -32.31 25.61
C VAL A 228 -17.62 -31.70 25.58
N VAL A 229 -18.17 -31.46 24.39
CA VAL A 229 -19.52 -30.88 24.16
C VAL A 229 -20.53 -32.02 24.19
N GLU A 230 -20.20 -33.14 23.57
CA GLU A 230 -21.00 -34.37 23.54
C GLU A 230 -20.07 -35.57 23.64
N ALA A 231 -20.40 -36.50 24.54
CA ALA A 231 -19.62 -37.74 24.68
C ALA A 231 -19.96 -38.66 23.50
N GLY A 232 -18.92 -39.02 22.74
CA GLY A 232 -19.08 -40.04 21.70
C GLY A 232 -19.40 -41.42 22.26
N ASP A 233 -19.81 -42.33 21.39
CA ASP A 233 -20.00 -43.72 21.73
C ASP A 233 -18.64 -44.37 22.01
N MET A 234 -18.41 -44.72 23.26
CA MET A 234 -17.16 -45.34 23.73
C MET A 234 -16.92 -46.74 23.15
N GLU A 235 -17.97 -47.37 22.59
CA GLU A 235 -17.88 -48.70 21.94
C GLU A 235 -17.65 -48.59 20.42
N ALA A 236 -17.79 -47.40 19.83
CA ALA A 236 -17.54 -47.20 18.41
C ALA A 236 -16.04 -47.34 18.10
N LYS A 237 -15.64 -48.51 17.54
CA LYS A 237 -14.30 -48.62 16.96
C LYS A 237 -14.18 -47.75 15.74
N ALA A 238 -13.08 -46.97 15.67
CA ALA A 238 -12.71 -46.28 14.44
C ALA A 238 -12.68 -47.34 13.30
N LYS A 239 -13.48 -47.13 12.25
CA LYS A 239 -13.32 -47.89 11.02
C LYS A 239 -12.07 -47.38 10.35
N ASP A 240 -11.11 -48.26 10.10
CA ASP A 240 -9.97 -47.94 9.24
C ASP A 240 -10.50 -47.41 7.89
N PRO A 241 -9.82 -46.39 7.30
CA PRO A 241 -10.23 -45.79 6.03
C PRO A 241 -10.15 -46.78 4.86
#